data_de67365a58e3a0b1e7c9523315c31b4e
#
_entry.id   de67365a58e3a0b1e7c9523315c31b4e
#
_cell.length_a   1.000
_cell.length_b   1.000
_cell.length_c   1.000
_cell.angle_alpha   90.00
_cell.angle_beta   90.00
_cell.angle_gamma   90.00
#
_symmetry.space_group_name_H-M   'P 1'
#
loop_
_entity.id
_entity.type
_entity.pdbx_description
1 polymer ?
#
loop_
_entity_poly.entity_id
_entity_poly.type
_entity_poly.pdbx_seq_one_letter_code
_entity_poly.pdbx_strand_id
1 'polypeptide(L)'
;MVADYKSTFKKDLPLVGVLTDFYPHSYWIYDAVNIYCAASDDAKDRLVLNGVPSEKIQVLGIPIDIKFNCQYDKVSIYKSLGLDESKKTVLVMGGSGGLGPIKKVVFALNRISHDIQIVVVSGTNSRLNAYLKRRIKKMSKRIIVIGYTDNVDELMSICDIIITKPGGLTISEALAKKVPIVIINPIPGQESKNTEFLLKQGAAVKAANEQDAAILVDNLCNAKVKLEDMKRNAERIARPYSAINIAKTLLEI
;
A
#
# COMPACT_ATOMS: atom_id res chain seq x y z
N MET A 1 -24.94 0.91 11.94
CA MET A 1 -26.04 0.68 10.96
C MET A 1 -26.41 -0.79 10.82
N VAL A 2 -25.59 -1.72 10.27
CA VAL A 2 -25.98 -3.16 10.17
C VAL A 2 -26.06 -3.82 11.55
N ALA A 3 -25.09 -3.57 12.42
CA ALA A 3 -25.10 -4.05 13.80
C ALA A 3 -26.33 -3.57 14.57
N ASP A 4 -26.69 -2.28 14.44
CA ASP A 4 -27.87 -1.71 15.08
C ASP A 4 -29.16 -2.32 14.53
N TYR A 5 -29.23 -2.53 13.20
CA TYR A 5 -30.35 -3.23 12.58
C TYR A 5 -30.53 -4.64 13.15
N LYS A 6 -29.45 -5.42 13.21
CA LYS A 6 -29.45 -6.77 13.79
C LYS A 6 -29.95 -6.77 15.23
N SER A 7 -29.45 -5.86 16.06
CA SER A 7 -29.84 -5.73 17.48
C SER A 7 -31.30 -5.26 17.64
N THR A 8 -31.72 -4.22 16.90
CA THR A 8 -33.05 -3.61 17.01
C THR A 8 -34.15 -4.56 16.57
N PHE A 9 -33.94 -5.27 15.47
CA PHE A 9 -34.94 -6.16 14.89
C PHE A 9 -34.77 -7.63 15.29
N LYS A 10 -33.85 -7.93 16.23
CA LYS A 10 -33.56 -9.29 16.72
C LYS A 10 -33.35 -10.30 15.57
N LYS A 11 -32.65 -9.89 14.50
CA LYS A 11 -32.39 -10.75 13.35
C LYS A 11 -31.19 -11.63 13.61
N ASP A 12 -31.33 -12.92 13.43
CA ASP A 12 -30.22 -13.88 13.47
C ASP A 12 -29.52 -13.94 12.10
N LEU A 13 -28.80 -12.88 11.80
CA LEU A 13 -27.97 -12.75 10.58
C LEU A 13 -26.50 -12.74 10.97
N PRO A 14 -25.66 -13.59 10.37
CA PRO A 14 -24.23 -13.53 10.62
C PRO A 14 -23.67 -12.18 10.14
N LEU A 15 -22.84 -11.57 10.98
CA LEU A 15 -22.20 -10.28 10.70
C LEU A 15 -20.70 -10.40 10.84
N VAL A 16 -19.97 -10.12 9.77
CA VAL A 16 -18.51 -10.11 9.74
C VAL A 16 -18.00 -8.69 9.55
N GLY A 17 -17.11 -8.27 10.44
CA GLY A 17 -16.42 -6.99 10.37
C GLY A 17 -15.07 -7.17 9.69
N VAL A 18 -14.87 -6.64 8.47
CA VAL A 18 -13.59 -6.66 7.76
C VAL A 18 -12.89 -5.33 7.94
N LEU A 19 -11.74 -5.34 8.63
CA LEU A 19 -10.97 -4.13 8.88
C LEU A 19 -10.00 -3.86 7.72
N THR A 20 -10.06 -2.64 7.18
CA THR A 20 -9.27 -2.22 6.01
C THR A 20 -8.13 -1.26 6.36
N ASP A 21 -7.78 -1.17 7.65
CA ASP A 21 -6.63 -0.46 8.19
C ASP A 21 -5.90 -1.30 9.23
N PHE A 22 -4.61 -1.03 9.45
CA PHE A 22 -3.78 -1.76 10.42
C PHE A 22 -4.02 -1.35 11.87
N TYR A 23 -4.86 -0.36 12.09
CA TYR A 23 -5.23 0.11 13.42
C TYR A 23 -6.76 0.25 13.50
N PRO A 24 -7.45 -0.65 14.23
CA PRO A 24 -8.90 -0.59 14.36
C PRO A 24 -9.34 0.64 15.18
N HIS A 25 -10.38 1.32 14.71
CA HIS A 25 -11.02 2.40 15.44
C HIS A 25 -12.08 1.83 16.38
N SER A 26 -12.23 2.39 17.61
CA SER A 26 -13.23 1.94 18.58
C SER A 26 -14.67 1.97 18.05
N TYR A 27 -14.99 2.89 17.14
CA TYR A 27 -16.30 2.97 16.50
C TYR A 27 -16.65 1.79 15.58
N TRP A 28 -15.71 0.89 15.30
CA TRP A 28 -15.97 -0.31 14.51
C TRP A 28 -16.28 -1.52 15.35
N ILE A 29 -16.31 -1.36 16.69
CA ILE A 29 -16.53 -2.45 17.64
C ILE A 29 -18.01 -2.48 18.04
N TYR A 30 -18.67 -3.59 17.77
CA TYR A 30 -20.07 -3.84 18.10
C TYR A 30 -20.25 -5.28 18.60
N ASP A 31 -21.03 -5.48 19.65
CA ASP A 31 -21.31 -6.80 20.23
C ASP A 31 -21.99 -7.75 19.23
N ALA A 32 -22.80 -7.18 18.33
CA ALA A 32 -23.54 -7.92 17.31
C ALA A 32 -22.66 -8.51 16.20
N VAL A 33 -21.37 -8.17 16.13
CA VAL A 33 -20.43 -8.76 15.17
C VAL A 33 -20.06 -10.17 15.65
N ASN A 34 -20.19 -11.13 14.73
CA ASN A 34 -19.84 -12.54 14.98
C ASN A 34 -18.34 -12.76 14.86
N ILE A 35 -17.72 -12.25 13.77
CA ILE A 35 -16.28 -12.39 13.49
C ILE A 35 -15.71 -11.05 13.00
N TYR A 36 -14.52 -10.70 13.49
CA TYR A 36 -13.69 -9.64 12.99
C TYR A 36 -12.51 -10.21 12.18
N CYS A 37 -12.35 -9.78 10.95
CA CYS A 37 -11.17 -10.04 10.14
C CYS A 37 -10.19 -8.89 10.34
N ALA A 38 -9.14 -9.13 11.14
CA ALA A 38 -8.13 -8.14 11.47
C ALA A 38 -7.02 -8.10 10.42
N ALA A 39 -6.44 -6.92 10.20
CA ALA A 39 -5.37 -6.69 9.23
C ALA A 39 -4.02 -7.30 9.66
N SER A 40 -3.75 -7.38 10.97
CA SER A 40 -2.49 -7.86 11.55
C SER A 40 -2.70 -8.33 12.99
N ASP A 41 -1.68 -8.97 13.57
CA ASP A 41 -1.67 -9.35 14.99
C ASP A 41 -1.77 -8.12 15.90
N ASP A 42 -1.06 -7.01 15.57
CA ASP A 42 -1.18 -5.73 16.29
C ASP A 42 -2.64 -5.20 16.28
N ALA A 43 -3.37 -5.38 15.18
CA ALA A 43 -4.78 -5.02 15.09
C ALA A 43 -5.67 -5.95 15.93
N LYS A 44 -5.39 -7.25 15.97
CA LYS A 44 -6.05 -8.21 16.86
C LYS A 44 -5.86 -7.82 18.32
N ASP A 45 -4.62 -7.61 18.75
CA ASP A 45 -4.31 -7.23 20.14
C ASP A 45 -5.08 -5.96 20.54
N ARG A 46 -5.18 -5.00 19.63
CA ARG A 46 -5.93 -3.77 19.86
C ARG A 46 -7.44 -4.01 20.01
N LEU A 47 -8.02 -4.91 19.22
CA LEU A 47 -9.43 -5.30 19.37
C LEU A 47 -9.67 -5.97 20.73
N VAL A 48 -8.79 -6.88 21.15
CA VAL A 48 -8.87 -7.55 22.45
C VAL A 48 -8.79 -6.52 23.59
N LEU A 49 -7.85 -5.57 23.53
CA LEU A 49 -7.73 -4.48 24.51
C LEU A 49 -8.98 -3.59 24.58
N ASN A 50 -9.77 -3.52 23.52
CA ASN A 50 -11.04 -2.81 23.47
C ASN A 50 -12.26 -3.72 23.78
N GLY A 51 -12.05 -4.91 24.33
CA GLY A 51 -13.10 -5.78 24.83
C GLY A 51 -13.68 -6.79 23.83
N VAL A 52 -13.09 -6.91 22.63
CA VAL A 52 -13.54 -7.96 21.69
C VAL A 52 -12.95 -9.31 22.11
N PRO A 53 -13.77 -10.36 22.31
CA PRO A 53 -13.28 -11.70 22.62
C PRO A 53 -12.33 -12.22 21.54
N SER A 54 -11.19 -12.81 21.94
CA SER A 54 -10.13 -13.25 21.02
C SER A 54 -10.60 -14.29 20.00
N GLU A 55 -11.55 -15.15 20.39
CA GLU A 55 -12.17 -16.17 19.56
C GLU A 55 -13.04 -15.59 18.42
N LYS A 56 -13.47 -14.34 18.54
CA LYS A 56 -14.18 -13.62 17.48
C LYS A 56 -13.24 -12.93 16.48
N ILE A 57 -11.91 -13.05 16.65
CA ILE A 57 -10.96 -12.31 15.82
C ILE A 57 -10.06 -13.26 15.02
N GLN A 58 -10.13 -13.15 13.71
CA GLN A 58 -9.23 -13.85 12.78
C GLN A 58 -8.27 -12.85 12.12
N VAL A 59 -6.97 -13.16 12.11
CA VAL A 59 -5.95 -12.31 11.47
C VAL A 59 -5.77 -12.75 10.02
N LEU A 60 -6.57 -12.17 9.12
CA LEU A 60 -6.62 -12.56 7.72
C LEU A 60 -5.98 -11.55 6.77
N GLY A 61 -5.70 -10.33 7.25
CA GLY A 61 -5.19 -9.24 6.42
C GLY A 61 -6.28 -8.38 5.81
N ILE A 62 -5.87 -7.32 5.13
CA ILE A 62 -6.76 -6.44 4.35
C ILE A 62 -7.02 -7.11 3.00
N PRO A 63 -8.28 -7.26 2.56
CA PRO A 63 -8.59 -7.93 1.30
C PRO A 63 -8.06 -7.14 0.09
N ILE A 64 -7.18 -7.76 -0.65
CA ILE A 64 -6.63 -7.26 -1.91
C ILE A 64 -6.95 -8.23 -3.05
N ASP A 65 -6.90 -7.75 -4.29
CA ASP A 65 -7.10 -8.57 -5.47
C ASP A 65 -6.02 -9.68 -5.56
N ILE A 66 -6.43 -10.89 -5.93
CA ILE A 66 -5.53 -12.04 -6.07
C ILE A 66 -4.41 -11.82 -7.09
N LYS A 67 -4.60 -10.92 -8.05
CA LYS A 67 -3.58 -10.56 -9.03
C LYS A 67 -2.30 -10.01 -8.41
N PHE A 68 -2.35 -9.42 -7.20
CA PHE A 68 -1.16 -9.01 -6.47
C PHE A 68 -0.30 -10.18 -5.99
N ASN A 69 -0.81 -11.42 -6.10
CA ASN A 69 -0.06 -12.66 -5.83
C ASN A 69 0.45 -13.35 -7.11
N CYS A 70 0.08 -12.86 -8.29
CA CYS A 70 0.55 -13.41 -9.55
C CYS A 70 2.02 -13.06 -9.80
N GLN A 71 2.71 -14.00 -10.44
CA GLN A 71 4.03 -13.74 -11.01
C GLN A 71 3.88 -13.22 -12.45
N TYR A 72 4.74 -12.30 -12.82
CA TYR A 72 4.72 -11.66 -14.14
C TYR A 72 6.05 -11.85 -14.88
N ASP A 73 5.99 -11.88 -16.19
CA ASP A 73 7.17 -11.70 -17.03
C ASP A 73 7.62 -10.23 -16.97
N LYS A 74 8.55 -9.97 -16.06
CA LYS A 74 9.07 -8.61 -15.82
C LYS A 74 9.73 -8.02 -17.08
N VAL A 75 10.42 -8.84 -17.87
CA VAL A 75 11.09 -8.41 -19.11
C VAL A 75 10.09 -7.82 -20.09
N SER A 76 8.96 -8.49 -20.29
CA SER A 76 7.87 -7.99 -21.12
C SER A 76 7.30 -6.65 -20.63
N ILE A 77 7.15 -6.49 -19.29
CA ILE A 77 6.66 -5.23 -18.72
C ILE A 77 7.67 -4.10 -18.92
N TYR A 78 8.96 -4.34 -18.64
CA TYR A 78 10.01 -3.35 -18.90
C TYR A 78 10.01 -2.91 -20.36
N LYS A 79 9.95 -3.87 -21.29
CA LYS A 79 9.94 -3.63 -22.73
C LYS A 79 8.71 -2.81 -23.15
N SER A 80 7.52 -3.17 -22.69
CA SER A 80 6.27 -2.46 -23.04
C SER A 80 6.25 -1.00 -22.59
N LEU A 81 6.91 -0.72 -21.46
CA LEU A 81 7.04 0.64 -20.90
C LEU A 81 8.28 1.38 -21.44
N GLY A 82 9.15 0.72 -22.21
CA GLY A 82 10.42 1.29 -22.65
C GLY A 82 11.34 1.64 -21.49
N LEU A 83 11.34 0.81 -20.45
CA LEU A 83 12.21 0.89 -19.28
C LEU A 83 13.41 -0.04 -19.42
N ASP A 84 14.47 0.24 -18.68
CA ASP A 84 15.71 -0.54 -18.64
C ASP A 84 15.71 -1.43 -17.38
N GLU A 85 15.77 -2.75 -17.55
CA GLU A 85 15.74 -3.71 -16.44
C GLU A 85 16.99 -3.67 -15.54
N SER A 86 18.10 -3.09 -16.03
CA SER A 86 19.33 -2.91 -15.26
C SER A 86 19.27 -1.74 -14.26
N LYS A 87 18.29 -0.84 -14.42
CA LYS A 87 18.12 0.36 -13.59
C LYS A 87 17.08 0.17 -12.50
N LYS A 88 17.31 0.82 -11.35
CA LYS A 88 16.33 0.86 -10.28
C LYS A 88 15.06 1.59 -10.70
N THR A 89 13.91 0.97 -10.47
CA THR A 89 12.59 1.52 -10.81
C THR A 89 11.88 2.00 -9.56
N VAL A 90 11.52 3.29 -9.54
CA VAL A 90 10.75 3.91 -8.46
C VAL A 90 9.32 4.16 -8.92
N LEU A 91 8.34 3.56 -8.25
CA LEU A 91 6.92 3.80 -8.47
C LEU A 91 6.44 4.94 -7.57
N VAL A 92 5.79 5.95 -8.15
CA VAL A 92 5.20 7.07 -7.40
C VAL A 92 3.70 7.09 -7.62
N MET A 93 2.91 6.93 -6.56
CA MET A 93 1.45 6.95 -6.65
C MET A 93 0.79 7.54 -5.40
N GLY A 94 -0.37 8.17 -5.58
CA GLY A 94 -1.16 8.80 -4.51
C GLY A 94 -2.56 8.20 -4.36
N GLY A 95 -2.68 6.88 -4.54
CA GLY A 95 -3.95 6.18 -4.60
C GLY A 95 -4.74 6.50 -5.87
N SER A 96 -5.99 6.00 -5.96
CA SER A 96 -6.84 6.12 -7.16
C SER A 96 -7.10 7.58 -7.60
N GLY A 97 -7.15 8.52 -6.66
CA GLY A 97 -7.34 9.95 -6.93
C GLY A 97 -6.08 10.72 -7.31
N GLY A 98 -4.90 10.09 -7.31
CA GLY A 98 -3.63 10.79 -7.57
C GLY A 98 -3.38 11.94 -6.58
N LEU A 99 -3.68 11.69 -5.30
CA LEU A 99 -3.57 12.69 -4.23
C LEU A 99 -2.12 12.79 -3.69
N GLY A 100 -1.84 13.89 -2.99
CA GLY A 100 -0.53 14.14 -2.39
C GLY A 100 0.42 14.91 -3.31
N PRO A 101 1.68 15.10 -2.88
CA PRO A 101 2.63 15.98 -3.53
C PRO A 101 3.39 15.32 -4.70
N ILE A 102 2.73 14.44 -5.48
CA ILE A 102 3.33 13.63 -6.57
C ILE A 102 4.23 14.49 -7.47
N LYS A 103 3.72 15.65 -7.92
CA LYS A 103 4.48 16.57 -8.77
C LYS A 103 5.82 16.94 -8.15
N LYS A 104 5.84 17.37 -6.89
CA LYS A 104 7.05 17.80 -6.19
C LYS A 104 8.02 16.62 -5.96
N VAL A 105 7.49 15.44 -5.62
CA VAL A 105 8.28 14.20 -5.49
C VAL A 105 8.99 13.86 -6.78
N VAL A 106 8.30 13.87 -7.92
CA VAL A 106 8.90 13.59 -9.24
C VAL A 106 10.02 14.57 -9.56
N PHE A 107 9.83 15.88 -9.27
CA PHE A 107 10.88 16.88 -9.49
C PHE A 107 12.08 16.69 -8.54
N ALA A 108 11.86 16.28 -7.30
CA ALA A 108 12.93 15.99 -6.35
C ALA A 108 13.71 14.74 -6.77
N LEU A 109 13.04 13.66 -7.15
CA LEU A 109 13.68 12.43 -7.67
C LEU A 109 14.51 12.67 -8.93
N ASN A 110 14.10 13.59 -9.80
CA ASN A 110 14.87 13.92 -11.00
C ASN A 110 16.26 14.51 -10.69
N ARG A 111 16.50 14.97 -9.46
CA ARG A 111 17.74 15.65 -9.03
C ARG A 111 18.69 14.75 -8.25
N ILE A 112 18.27 13.54 -7.85
CA ILE A 112 19.17 12.64 -7.10
C ILE A 112 20.31 12.13 -7.98
N SER A 113 21.40 11.75 -7.34
CA SER A 113 22.62 11.30 -8.04
C SER A 113 22.46 9.93 -8.68
N HIS A 114 21.74 9.02 -8.01
CA HIS A 114 21.56 7.64 -8.50
C HIS A 114 20.78 7.59 -9.82
N ASP A 115 21.23 6.76 -10.75
CA ASP A 115 20.58 6.58 -12.05
C ASP A 115 19.35 5.67 -11.92
N ILE A 116 18.21 6.28 -11.64
CA ILE A 116 16.91 5.61 -11.52
C ILE A 116 16.00 5.92 -12.71
N GLN A 117 14.98 5.10 -12.85
CA GLN A 117 13.82 5.39 -13.69
C GLN A 117 12.55 5.46 -12.84
N ILE A 118 11.57 6.23 -13.27
CA ILE A 118 10.42 6.60 -12.46
C ILE A 118 9.14 6.25 -13.21
N VAL A 119 8.25 5.49 -12.58
CA VAL A 119 6.88 5.27 -13.06
C VAL A 119 5.95 6.06 -12.15
N VAL A 120 5.10 6.89 -12.73
CA VAL A 120 4.14 7.72 -12.00
C VAL A 120 2.73 7.29 -12.36
N VAL A 121 1.95 6.90 -11.36
CA VAL A 121 0.51 6.65 -11.52
C VAL A 121 -0.25 7.85 -10.96
N SER A 122 -0.84 8.65 -11.86
CA SER A 122 -1.59 9.86 -11.51
C SER A 122 -3.06 9.58 -11.16
N GLY A 123 -3.51 8.32 -11.29
CA GLY A 123 -4.90 7.94 -11.06
C GLY A 123 -5.87 8.74 -11.94
N THR A 124 -7.00 9.12 -11.38
CA THR A 124 -8.04 9.91 -12.07
C THR A 124 -7.68 11.41 -12.20
N ASN A 125 -6.51 11.84 -11.70
CA ASN A 125 -6.06 13.23 -11.80
C ASN A 125 -5.52 13.58 -13.19
N SER A 126 -6.41 13.87 -14.14
CA SER A 126 -6.06 14.18 -15.52
C SER A 126 -5.21 15.46 -15.66
N ARG A 127 -5.41 16.45 -14.77
CA ARG A 127 -4.61 17.69 -14.75
C ARG A 127 -3.16 17.41 -14.37
N LEU A 128 -2.92 16.57 -13.36
CA LEU A 128 -1.59 16.12 -12.96
C LEU A 128 -0.92 15.35 -14.09
N ASN A 129 -1.65 14.42 -14.71
CA ASN A 129 -1.17 13.61 -15.84
C ASN A 129 -0.68 14.50 -16.99
N ALA A 130 -1.54 15.39 -17.49
CA ALA A 130 -1.21 16.29 -18.58
C ALA A 130 -0.05 17.23 -18.25
N TYR A 131 0.01 17.73 -17.00
CA TYR A 131 1.10 18.57 -16.53
C TYR A 131 2.43 17.81 -16.55
N LEU A 132 2.49 16.62 -15.96
CA LEU A 132 3.71 15.83 -15.88
C LEU A 132 4.18 15.42 -17.28
N LYS A 133 3.29 14.92 -18.16
CA LYS A 133 3.65 14.52 -19.54
C LYS A 133 4.33 15.65 -20.33
N ARG A 134 3.98 16.89 -20.08
CA ARG A 134 4.65 18.05 -20.70
C ARG A 134 6.03 18.31 -20.09
N ARG A 135 6.16 18.16 -18.77
CA ARG A 135 7.37 18.55 -18.04
C ARG A 135 8.49 17.51 -18.10
N ILE A 136 8.13 16.23 -18.12
CA ILE A 136 9.13 15.13 -18.17
C ILE A 136 10.04 15.19 -19.40
N LYS A 137 9.59 15.81 -20.51
CA LYS A 137 10.40 15.99 -21.73
C LYS A 137 11.68 16.80 -21.49
N LYS A 138 11.76 17.56 -20.40
CA LYS A 138 12.91 18.40 -20.00
C LYS A 138 13.66 17.82 -18.79
N MET A 139 13.33 16.59 -18.37
CA MET A 139 13.96 15.94 -17.22
C MET A 139 15.06 14.99 -17.69
N SER A 140 16.09 14.81 -16.84
CA SER A 140 17.24 13.96 -17.15
C SER A 140 16.97 12.48 -16.95
N LYS A 141 16.11 12.14 -15.98
CA LYS A 141 15.74 10.76 -15.69
C LYS A 141 14.66 10.25 -16.67
N ARG A 142 14.66 8.93 -16.94
CA ARG A 142 13.56 8.28 -17.64
C ARG A 142 12.32 8.28 -16.75
N ILE A 143 11.23 8.91 -17.20
CA ILE A 143 9.98 9.02 -16.44
C ILE A 143 8.81 8.62 -17.32
N ILE A 144 7.99 7.68 -16.84
CA ILE A 144 6.74 7.25 -17.46
C ILE A 144 5.58 7.79 -16.63
N VAL A 145 4.60 8.41 -17.26
CA VAL A 145 3.39 8.93 -16.59
C VAL A 145 2.17 8.21 -17.12
N ILE A 146 1.53 7.46 -16.23
CA ILE A 146 0.33 6.67 -16.47
C ILE A 146 -0.85 7.37 -15.77
N GLY A 147 -2.03 7.32 -16.35
CA GLY A 147 -3.29 7.78 -15.74
C GLY A 147 -3.82 6.77 -14.72
N TYR A 148 -5.15 6.63 -14.70
CA TYR A 148 -5.78 5.50 -14.04
C TYR A 148 -5.41 4.21 -14.78
N THR A 149 -5.10 3.16 -14.03
CA THR A 149 -4.77 1.84 -14.58
C THR A 149 -5.21 0.75 -13.60
N ASP A 150 -5.66 -0.37 -14.14
CA ASP A 150 -5.98 -1.57 -13.37
C ASP A 150 -4.76 -2.50 -13.20
N ASN A 151 -3.63 -2.19 -13.86
CA ASN A 151 -2.41 -3.01 -13.87
C ASN A 151 -1.35 -2.50 -12.86
N VAL A 152 -1.79 -2.02 -11.69
CA VAL A 152 -0.88 -1.57 -10.62
C VAL A 152 -0.01 -2.71 -10.10
N ASP A 153 -0.54 -3.91 -10.07
CA ASP A 153 0.13 -5.15 -9.69
C ASP A 153 1.33 -5.49 -10.59
N GLU A 154 1.20 -5.28 -11.92
CA GLU A 154 2.32 -5.40 -12.86
C GLU A 154 3.39 -4.35 -12.59
N LEU A 155 2.99 -3.08 -12.39
CA LEU A 155 3.91 -1.99 -12.09
C LEU A 155 4.65 -2.24 -10.77
N MET A 156 3.96 -2.72 -9.72
CA MET A 156 4.58 -3.08 -8.46
C MET A 156 5.53 -4.27 -8.60
N SER A 157 5.29 -5.19 -9.55
CA SER A 157 6.16 -6.36 -9.76
C SER A 157 7.55 -5.99 -10.29
N ILE A 158 7.68 -4.86 -10.98
CA ILE A 158 8.93 -4.38 -11.57
C ILE A 158 9.58 -3.26 -10.77
N CYS A 159 8.93 -2.70 -9.74
CA CYS A 159 9.51 -1.60 -8.99
C CYS A 159 10.37 -2.09 -7.81
N ASP A 160 11.45 -1.35 -7.53
CA ASP A 160 12.33 -1.59 -6.39
C ASP A 160 11.88 -0.86 -5.14
N ILE A 161 11.23 0.30 -5.31
CA ILE A 161 10.76 1.18 -4.23
C ILE A 161 9.45 1.82 -4.67
N ILE A 162 8.47 1.88 -3.76
CA ILE A 162 7.26 2.68 -3.98
C ILE A 162 7.24 3.90 -3.06
N ILE A 163 6.91 5.06 -3.62
CA ILE A 163 6.59 6.27 -2.84
C ILE A 163 5.08 6.47 -2.87
N THR A 164 4.45 6.41 -1.71
CA THR A 164 2.99 6.49 -1.64
C THR A 164 2.51 7.03 -0.29
N LYS A 165 1.23 7.37 -0.21
CA LYS A 165 0.50 7.55 1.05
C LYS A 165 0.18 6.19 1.66
N PRO A 166 0.15 6.06 2.99
CA PRO A 166 -0.04 4.77 3.65
C PRO A 166 -1.52 4.38 3.78
N GLY A 167 -2.28 4.41 2.67
CA GLY A 167 -3.64 3.89 2.62
C GLY A 167 -3.66 2.36 2.72
N GLY A 168 -4.59 1.79 3.50
CA GLY A 168 -4.61 0.36 3.85
C GLY A 168 -4.49 -0.58 2.64
N LEU A 169 -5.26 -0.36 1.57
CA LEU A 169 -5.19 -1.18 0.36
C LEU A 169 -3.83 -1.07 -0.32
N THR A 170 -3.37 0.14 -0.64
CA THR A 170 -2.11 0.35 -1.38
C THR A 170 -0.90 -0.25 -0.64
N ILE A 171 -0.84 -0.10 0.69
CA ILE A 171 0.27 -0.69 1.45
C ILE A 171 0.16 -2.22 1.51
N SER A 172 -1.05 -2.80 1.59
CA SER A 172 -1.25 -4.25 1.55
C SER A 172 -0.85 -4.85 0.20
N GLU A 173 -1.16 -4.15 -0.90
CA GLU A 173 -0.73 -4.48 -2.26
C GLU A 173 0.80 -4.45 -2.40
N ALA A 174 1.44 -3.38 -1.90
CA ALA A 174 2.90 -3.23 -1.91
C ALA A 174 3.59 -4.32 -1.06
N LEU A 175 3.04 -4.65 0.11
CA LEU A 175 3.53 -5.73 0.96
C LEU A 175 3.42 -7.08 0.26
N ALA A 176 2.30 -7.38 -0.41
CA ALA A 176 2.10 -8.62 -1.17
C ALA A 176 3.12 -8.76 -2.32
N LYS A 177 3.50 -7.66 -2.95
CA LYS A 177 4.57 -7.59 -3.96
C LYS A 177 5.98 -7.45 -3.36
N LYS A 178 6.12 -7.43 -2.02
CA LYS A 178 7.41 -7.31 -1.29
C LYS A 178 8.17 -6.04 -1.66
N VAL A 179 7.45 -4.94 -1.93
CA VAL A 179 8.05 -3.67 -2.37
C VAL A 179 8.34 -2.79 -1.16
N PRO A 180 9.60 -2.35 -0.95
CA PRO A 180 9.97 -1.35 0.05
C PRO A 180 9.20 -0.05 -0.12
N ILE A 181 8.67 0.49 0.98
CA ILE A 181 7.77 1.64 0.96
C ILE A 181 8.46 2.89 1.51
N VAL A 182 8.42 3.99 0.75
CA VAL A 182 8.71 5.34 1.24
C VAL A 182 7.39 6.07 1.43
N ILE A 183 7.03 6.32 2.68
CA ILE A 183 5.77 6.96 3.04
C ILE A 183 5.92 8.47 2.96
N ILE A 184 4.97 9.12 2.29
CA ILE A 184 4.92 10.58 2.21
C ILE A 184 3.52 11.10 2.53
N ASN A 185 3.46 12.23 3.24
CA ASN A 185 2.24 13.01 3.49
C ASN A 185 1.06 12.16 4.02
N PRO A 186 1.23 11.37 5.09
CA PRO A 186 0.14 10.63 5.70
C PRO A 186 -0.93 11.60 6.24
N ILE A 187 -2.19 11.30 6.02
CA ILE A 187 -3.30 12.04 6.62
C ILE A 187 -3.37 11.70 8.12
N PRO A 188 -3.57 12.69 9.01
CA PRO A 188 -3.79 12.43 10.43
C PRO A 188 -4.93 11.44 10.67
N GLY A 189 -4.75 10.58 11.67
CA GLY A 189 -5.70 9.49 11.97
C GLY A 189 -5.20 8.15 11.45
N GLN A 190 -6.00 7.47 10.61
CA GLN A 190 -5.72 6.09 10.18
C GLN A 190 -4.41 5.94 9.39
N GLU A 191 -4.12 6.86 8.47
CA GLU A 191 -2.87 6.79 7.72
C GLU A 191 -1.62 6.99 8.61
N SER A 192 -1.72 7.82 9.66
CA SER A 192 -0.64 7.95 10.65
C SER A 192 -0.42 6.65 11.41
N LYS A 193 -1.48 5.93 11.78
CA LYS A 193 -1.40 4.64 12.46
C LYS A 193 -0.88 3.52 11.54
N ASN A 194 -1.30 3.49 10.28
CA ASN A 194 -0.73 2.60 9.29
C ASN A 194 0.78 2.88 9.10
N THR A 195 1.20 4.15 9.16
CA THR A 195 2.61 4.54 9.12
C THR A 195 3.38 3.95 10.32
N GLU A 196 2.88 4.16 11.56
CA GLU A 196 3.50 3.64 12.78
C GLU A 196 3.70 2.12 12.70
N PHE A 197 2.68 1.39 12.23
CA PHE A 197 2.75 -0.06 12.00
C PHE A 197 3.89 -0.42 11.04
N LEU A 198 3.93 0.16 9.85
CA LEU A 198 4.94 -0.17 8.83
C LEU A 198 6.36 0.15 9.28
N LEU A 199 6.56 1.27 10.00
CA LEU A 199 7.86 1.65 10.56
C LEU A 199 8.31 0.65 11.63
N LYS A 200 7.42 0.25 12.55
CA LYS A 200 7.67 -0.76 13.58
C LYS A 200 8.07 -2.10 12.95
N GLN A 201 7.44 -2.47 11.86
CA GLN A 201 7.73 -3.71 11.14
C GLN A 201 8.99 -3.64 10.25
N GLY A 202 9.57 -2.45 10.06
CA GLY A 202 10.76 -2.26 9.22
C GLY A 202 10.53 -2.46 7.72
N ALA A 203 9.28 -2.40 7.26
CA ALA A 203 8.91 -2.53 5.84
C ALA A 203 8.85 -1.18 5.10
N ALA A 204 8.92 -0.06 5.85
CA ALA A 204 8.86 1.28 5.30
C ALA A 204 9.84 2.24 5.98
N VAL A 205 10.06 3.37 5.29
CA VAL A 205 10.64 4.58 5.86
C VAL A 205 9.68 5.74 5.62
N LYS A 206 9.69 6.76 6.51
CA LYS A 206 8.82 7.94 6.39
C LYS A 206 9.63 9.15 5.99
N ALA A 207 9.20 9.84 4.95
CA ALA A 207 9.73 11.12 4.52
C ALA A 207 9.03 12.28 5.24
N ALA A 208 9.80 13.28 5.64
CA ALA A 208 9.29 14.51 6.22
C ALA A 208 8.68 15.44 5.14
N ASN A 209 9.24 15.41 3.94
CA ASN A 209 8.80 16.20 2.77
C ASN A 209 9.28 15.55 1.46
N GLU A 210 9.04 16.21 0.33
CA GLU A 210 9.34 15.67 -0.99
C GLU A 210 10.84 15.56 -1.27
N GLN A 211 11.65 16.48 -0.74
CA GLN A 211 13.12 16.45 -0.84
C GLN A 211 13.68 15.29 -0.02
N ASP A 212 13.17 15.13 1.19
CA ASP A 212 13.55 14.01 2.06
C ASP A 212 13.17 12.66 1.44
N ALA A 213 12.00 12.57 0.78
CA ALA A 213 11.63 11.36 0.04
C ALA A 213 12.64 10.99 -1.05
N ALA A 214 13.15 11.98 -1.77
CA ALA A 214 14.17 11.77 -2.80
C ALA A 214 15.52 11.35 -2.19
N ILE A 215 15.95 11.95 -1.08
CA ILE A 215 17.15 11.58 -0.33
C ILE A 215 17.04 10.14 0.20
N LEU A 216 15.90 9.78 0.76
CA LEU A 216 15.66 8.41 1.25
C LEU A 216 15.75 7.38 0.11
N VAL A 217 15.20 7.70 -1.07
CA VAL A 217 15.33 6.82 -2.25
C VAL A 217 16.79 6.69 -2.67
N ASP A 218 17.53 7.80 -2.77
CA ASP A 218 18.96 7.80 -3.14
C ASP A 218 19.79 6.94 -2.16
N ASN A 219 19.55 7.10 -0.86
CA ASN A 219 20.17 6.31 0.19
C ASN A 219 19.81 4.82 0.10
N LEU A 220 18.56 4.48 -0.15
CA LEU A 220 18.11 3.09 -0.29
C LEU A 220 18.69 2.43 -1.53
N CYS A 221 18.83 3.14 -2.64
CA CYS A 221 19.48 2.63 -3.84
C CYS A 221 20.95 2.26 -3.59
N ASN A 222 21.64 3.01 -2.72
CA ASN A 222 23.04 2.74 -2.32
C ASN A 222 23.14 1.69 -1.19
N ALA A 223 22.10 1.48 -0.39
CA ALA A 223 22.09 0.58 0.77
C ALA A 223 21.40 -0.76 0.44
N LYS A 224 22.05 -1.58 -0.40
CA LYS A 224 21.49 -2.87 -0.89
C LYS A 224 21.01 -3.77 0.25
N VAL A 225 21.77 -3.88 1.34
CA VAL A 225 21.39 -4.72 2.51
C VAL A 225 20.08 -4.22 3.12
N LYS A 226 19.96 -2.91 3.36
CA LYS A 226 18.75 -2.31 3.94
C LYS A 226 17.53 -2.52 3.04
N LEU A 227 17.70 -2.40 1.73
CA LEU A 227 16.62 -2.60 0.77
C LEU A 227 16.11 -4.05 0.80
N GLU A 228 17.02 -5.03 0.87
CA GLU A 228 16.67 -6.44 0.98
C GLU A 228 16.04 -6.77 2.36
N ASP A 229 16.49 -6.12 3.44
CA ASP A 229 15.84 -6.26 4.76
C ASP A 229 14.40 -5.76 4.73
N MET A 230 14.14 -4.63 4.09
CA MET A 230 12.79 -4.10 3.93
C MET A 230 11.90 -5.04 3.12
N LYS A 231 12.41 -5.68 2.06
CA LYS A 231 11.69 -6.68 1.28
C LYS A 231 11.32 -7.91 2.13
N ARG A 232 12.28 -8.44 2.91
CA ARG A 232 12.03 -9.57 3.82
C ARG A 232 10.99 -9.22 4.88
N ASN A 233 11.05 -8.03 5.43
CA ASN A 233 10.08 -7.54 6.40
C ASN A 233 8.69 -7.39 5.78
N ALA A 234 8.58 -6.86 4.55
CA ALA A 234 7.34 -6.78 3.81
C ALA A 234 6.74 -8.18 3.58
N GLU A 235 7.54 -9.15 3.14
CA GLU A 235 7.13 -10.54 2.94
C GLU A 235 6.59 -11.18 4.23
N ARG A 236 7.26 -10.97 5.36
CA ARG A 236 6.88 -11.54 6.66
C ARG A 236 5.49 -11.10 7.12
N ILE A 237 5.11 -9.84 6.85
CA ILE A 237 3.83 -9.27 7.30
C ILE A 237 2.74 -9.29 6.23
N ALA A 238 3.08 -9.62 4.99
CA ALA A 238 2.12 -9.70 3.89
C ALA A 238 1.05 -10.77 4.13
N ARG A 239 -0.17 -10.50 3.65
CA ARG A 239 -1.31 -11.42 3.66
C ARG A 239 -1.93 -11.49 2.25
N PRO A 240 -1.21 -12.05 1.26
CA PRO A 240 -1.60 -11.97 -0.15
C PRO A 240 -2.89 -12.73 -0.49
N TYR A 241 -3.31 -13.67 0.34
CA TYR A 241 -4.54 -14.46 0.19
C TYR A 241 -5.71 -13.94 1.05
N SER A 242 -5.61 -12.73 1.59
CA SER A 242 -6.61 -12.17 2.51
C SER A 242 -8.03 -12.23 1.99
N ALA A 243 -8.29 -11.82 0.74
CA ALA A 243 -9.63 -11.84 0.16
C ALA A 243 -10.22 -13.26 0.08
N ILE A 244 -9.40 -14.25 -0.32
CA ILE A 244 -9.83 -15.66 -0.38
C ILE A 244 -10.13 -16.20 1.02
N ASN A 245 -9.26 -15.92 1.99
CA ASN A 245 -9.43 -16.41 3.36
C ASN A 245 -10.65 -15.79 4.03
N ILE A 246 -10.91 -14.49 3.81
CA ILE A 246 -12.12 -13.82 4.29
C ILE A 246 -13.37 -14.42 3.64
N ALA A 247 -13.33 -14.69 2.32
CA ALA A 247 -14.47 -15.33 1.64
C ALA A 247 -14.76 -16.73 2.19
N LYS A 248 -13.72 -17.54 2.51
CA LYS A 248 -13.91 -18.85 3.16
C LYS A 248 -14.57 -18.70 4.54
N THR A 249 -14.09 -17.77 5.37
CA THR A 249 -14.72 -17.48 6.66
C THR A 249 -16.21 -17.11 6.53
N LEU A 250 -16.58 -16.35 5.48
CA LEU A 250 -17.99 -16.00 5.24
C LEU A 250 -18.86 -17.20 4.85
N LEU A 251 -18.28 -18.24 4.25
CA LEU A 251 -19.01 -19.46 3.87
C LEU A 251 -19.17 -20.47 5.04
N GLU A 252 -18.42 -20.28 6.13
CA GLU A 252 -18.40 -21.16 7.30
C GLU A 252 -19.30 -20.66 8.45
N ILE A 253 -19.92 -19.49 8.31
CA ILE A 253 -20.82 -18.86 9.27
C ILE A 253 -22.27 -19.05 8.83
#